data_587cdf2f884ea1e06b8f5b1bea47ecee
#
_entry.id   587cdf2f884ea1e06b8f5b1bea47ecee
#
_cell.length_a   1.000
_cell.length_b   1.000
_cell.length_c   1.000
_cell.angle_alpha   90.00
_cell.angle_beta   90.00
_cell.angle_gamma   90.00
#
_symmetry.space_group_name_H-M   'P 1'
#
loop_
_entity.id
_entity.type
_entity.pdbx_description
1 polymer ?
#
loop_
_entity_poly.entity_id
_entity_poly.type
_entity_poly.pdbx_seq_one_letter_code
_entity_poly.pdbx_strand_id
1 'polypeptide(L)'
;KKTPAVIEFVDIAGLVKGASQGAGLGNKFLENIRRTDAIVHVVRCFDDENIMHVVADASTNVPVDPLGDIETIDLELIMADLEMVNRRVEKATKMAKGDKKFLHEVELFSALAKHLDAGKSARTFEVSSDDAELIATADLLSLKPIIYAANMDEDGFAHYEDNKYFQSVRDLAAREGAQVLPICAKLEQDIAELDDPEERAMFLADLGIEKSGLDRLIQCSYDLLGLISFLTYGKDECRAWTIKKGTKAPQAAGKIHSDFERGFIRAEIVAFDDLKACGSMAVAKEKGLVRSEGKDYVMHDGDVTLFRFNV
;
A
#
# COMPACT_ATOMS: atom_id res chain seq x y z
N LYS A 1 -17.99 -21.70 7.68
CA LYS A 1 -17.89 -20.33 7.10
C LYS A 1 -16.44 -20.05 6.74
N LYS A 2 -16.20 -19.39 5.60
CA LYS A 2 -14.89 -18.86 5.22
C LYS A 2 -14.91 -17.35 5.34
N THR A 3 -13.96 -16.77 6.07
CA THR A 3 -13.82 -15.33 6.24
C THR A 3 -12.44 -14.93 5.69
N PRO A 4 -12.40 -14.23 4.53
CA PRO A 4 -11.15 -13.79 3.93
C PRO A 4 -10.50 -12.66 4.72
N ALA A 5 -9.23 -12.42 4.46
CA ALA A 5 -8.57 -11.16 4.79
C ALA A 5 -9.13 -10.04 3.91
N VAL A 6 -9.10 -8.81 4.40
CA VAL A 6 -9.66 -7.65 3.71
C VAL A 6 -8.60 -6.58 3.61
N ILE A 7 -8.45 -6.00 2.42
CA ILE A 7 -7.78 -4.74 2.17
C ILE A 7 -8.85 -3.77 1.64
N GLU A 8 -8.83 -2.54 2.11
CA GLU A 8 -9.82 -1.54 1.73
C GLU A 8 -9.18 -0.53 0.76
N PHE A 9 -9.79 -0.36 -0.40
CA PHE A 9 -9.47 0.71 -1.35
C PHE A 9 -10.52 1.79 -1.20
N VAL A 10 -10.08 3.01 -0.88
CA VAL A 10 -10.95 4.17 -0.72
C VAL A 10 -10.80 5.06 -1.96
N ASP A 11 -11.90 5.25 -2.70
CA ASP A 11 -11.91 6.22 -3.78
C ASP A 11 -11.89 7.64 -3.22
N ILE A 12 -10.90 8.41 -3.66
CA ILE A 12 -10.72 9.79 -3.23
C ILE A 12 -10.93 10.67 -4.47
N ALA A 13 -11.97 11.50 -4.42
CA ALA A 13 -12.31 12.42 -5.52
C ALA A 13 -11.07 13.18 -6.01
N GLY A 14 -10.90 13.25 -7.33
CA GLY A 14 -9.68 13.73 -7.98
C GLY A 14 -9.20 15.08 -7.45
N LEU A 15 -7.88 15.20 -7.30
CA LEU A 15 -7.21 16.40 -6.84
C LEU A 15 -7.22 17.44 -7.97
N VAL A 16 -7.64 18.66 -7.64
CA VAL A 16 -7.53 19.82 -8.53
C VAL A 16 -6.33 20.64 -8.06
N LYS A 17 -5.50 21.12 -8.97
CA LYS A 17 -4.38 22.01 -8.70
C LYS A 17 -4.81 23.17 -7.78
N GLY A 18 -4.05 23.43 -6.72
CA GLY A 18 -4.38 24.44 -5.71
C GLY A 18 -5.21 23.91 -4.52
N ALA A 19 -5.36 22.61 -4.38
CA ALA A 19 -6.12 21.99 -3.28
C ALA A 19 -5.50 22.27 -1.91
N SER A 20 -4.18 22.38 -1.83
CA SER A 20 -3.45 22.73 -0.58
C SER A 20 -3.66 24.17 -0.15
N GLN A 21 -4.02 25.08 -1.08
CA GLN A 21 -4.21 26.51 -0.81
C GLN A 21 -5.67 26.91 -0.65
N GLY A 22 -6.63 26.02 -0.95
CA GLY A 22 -8.07 26.30 -0.95
C GLY A 22 -8.78 25.89 0.34
N ALA A 23 -9.63 26.77 0.87
CA ALA A 23 -10.54 26.42 1.96
C ALA A 23 -11.64 25.44 1.44
N GLY A 24 -11.73 24.24 1.98
CA GLY A 24 -12.87 23.35 1.80
C GLY A 24 -12.54 22.00 1.19
N LEU A 25 -12.73 21.79 -0.11
CA LEU A 25 -12.64 20.47 -0.77
C LEU A 25 -11.20 19.90 -0.78
N GLY A 26 -10.18 20.76 -0.98
CA GLY A 26 -8.78 20.32 -0.98
C GLY A 26 -8.32 19.78 0.39
N ASN A 27 -8.71 20.42 1.47
CA ASN A 27 -8.38 19.96 2.83
C ASN A 27 -9.02 18.61 3.16
N LYS A 28 -10.26 18.36 2.72
CA LYS A 28 -10.92 17.05 2.88
C LYS A 28 -10.22 15.96 2.10
N PHE A 29 -9.75 16.27 0.90
CA PHE A 29 -8.98 15.35 0.07
C PHE A 29 -7.70 14.92 0.80
N LEU A 30 -6.88 15.88 1.26
CA LEU A 30 -5.64 15.59 1.98
C LEU A 30 -5.89 14.84 3.29
N GLU A 31 -7.01 15.13 3.99
CA GLU A 31 -7.40 14.39 5.19
C GLU A 31 -7.76 12.93 4.88
N ASN A 32 -8.44 12.66 3.75
CA ASN A 32 -8.74 11.30 3.34
C ASN A 32 -7.46 10.50 3.04
N ILE A 33 -6.50 11.10 2.32
CA ILE A 33 -5.19 10.46 2.09
C ILE A 33 -4.48 10.20 3.42
N ARG A 34 -4.53 11.12 4.37
CA ARG A 34 -3.88 10.96 5.68
C ARG A 34 -4.33 9.70 6.41
N ARG A 35 -5.59 9.30 6.26
CA ARG A 35 -6.17 8.11 6.90
C ARG A 35 -5.79 6.78 6.23
N THR A 36 -5.15 6.81 5.07
CA THR A 36 -4.72 5.59 4.36
C THR A 36 -3.27 5.22 4.69
N ASP A 37 -2.92 3.94 4.54
CA ASP A 37 -1.56 3.43 4.77
C ASP A 37 -0.66 3.57 3.54
N ALA A 38 -1.24 3.62 2.34
CA ALA A 38 -0.53 3.76 1.06
C ALA A 38 -1.41 4.49 0.04
N ILE A 39 -0.83 4.88 -1.08
CA ILE A 39 -1.50 5.57 -2.18
C ILE A 39 -1.45 4.69 -3.43
N VAL A 40 -2.58 4.54 -4.11
CA VAL A 40 -2.63 4.05 -5.49
C VAL A 40 -2.92 5.25 -6.38
N HIS A 41 -1.93 5.66 -7.14
CA HIS A 41 -2.06 6.77 -8.09
C HIS A 41 -2.40 6.22 -9.47
N VAL A 42 -3.64 6.39 -9.90
CA VAL A 42 -4.09 6.00 -11.23
C VAL A 42 -3.65 7.07 -12.22
N VAL A 43 -2.77 6.67 -13.15
CA VAL A 43 -2.12 7.57 -14.12
C VAL A 43 -2.60 7.22 -15.52
N ARG A 44 -3.07 8.23 -16.27
CA ARG A 44 -3.50 8.04 -17.66
C ARG A 44 -2.30 7.84 -18.58
N CYS A 45 -2.24 6.69 -19.26
CA CYS A 45 -1.16 6.30 -20.16
C CYS A 45 -1.68 5.92 -21.57
N PHE A 46 -2.71 6.61 -22.06
CA PHE A 46 -3.32 6.41 -23.38
C PHE A 46 -3.86 7.71 -23.94
N ASP A 47 -3.90 7.80 -25.27
CA ASP A 47 -4.51 8.90 -26.01
C ASP A 47 -5.96 8.53 -26.38
N ASP A 48 -6.91 9.44 -26.13
CA ASP A 48 -8.31 9.33 -26.56
C ASP A 48 -8.84 10.73 -26.84
N GLU A 49 -9.27 10.98 -28.07
CA GLU A 49 -9.79 12.27 -28.52
C GLU A 49 -11.12 12.66 -27.84
N ASN A 50 -11.87 11.67 -27.34
CA ASN A 50 -13.15 11.89 -26.66
C ASN A 50 -12.98 12.18 -25.17
N ILE A 51 -11.81 11.94 -24.60
CA ILE A 51 -11.50 12.18 -23.19
C ILE A 51 -10.55 13.37 -23.09
N MET A 52 -11.08 14.53 -22.70
CA MET A 52 -10.25 15.72 -22.51
C MET A 52 -9.22 15.51 -21.41
N HIS A 53 -7.98 15.89 -21.68
CA HIS A 53 -6.96 16.02 -20.64
C HIS A 53 -7.14 17.41 -19.99
N VAL A 54 -7.63 17.41 -18.74
CA VAL A 54 -7.92 18.65 -18.00
C VAL A 54 -6.65 19.13 -17.32
N VAL A 55 -5.99 20.13 -17.92
CA VAL A 55 -4.98 20.93 -17.25
C VAL A 55 -5.64 22.22 -16.76
N ALA A 56 -5.30 22.70 -15.59
CA ALA A 56 -6.01 23.71 -14.81
C ALA A 56 -6.32 25.05 -15.52
N ASP A 57 -5.74 25.31 -16.70
CA ASP A 57 -5.88 26.58 -17.45
C ASP A 57 -6.22 26.38 -18.94
N ALA A 58 -6.52 25.16 -19.39
CA ALA A 58 -6.64 24.91 -20.81
C ALA A 58 -8.09 24.93 -21.33
N SER A 59 -8.39 25.95 -22.11
CA SER A 59 -9.46 25.93 -23.13
C SER A 59 -9.06 25.10 -24.36
N THR A 60 -7.95 24.39 -24.36
CA THR A 60 -7.41 23.63 -25.50
C THR A 60 -7.05 22.21 -25.08
N ASN A 61 -7.25 21.25 -26.00
CA ASN A 61 -6.87 19.87 -25.81
C ASN A 61 -5.34 19.76 -25.68
N VAL A 62 -4.85 19.45 -24.48
CA VAL A 62 -3.41 19.33 -24.18
C VAL A 62 -3.03 17.86 -24.36
N PRO A 63 -1.85 17.53 -24.94
CA PRO A 63 -1.37 16.15 -25.01
C PRO A 63 -1.33 15.50 -23.64
N VAL A 64 -1.54 14.19 -23.59
CA VAL A 64 -1.41 13.38 -22.35
C VAL A 64 0.03 13.46 -21.85
N ASP A 65 0.20 13.86 -20.60
CA ASP A 65 1.49 13.98 -19.92
C ASP A 65 1.44 13.30 -18.55
N PRO A 66 1.69 11.99 -18.48
CA PRO A 66 1.64 11.23 -17.23
C PRO A 66 2.58 11.76 -16.15
N LEU A 67 3.77 12.24 -16.55
CA LEU A 67 4.76 12.75 -15.59
C LEU A 67 4.32 14.09 -14.99
N GLY A 68 3.78 15.00 -15.83
CA GLY A 68 3.24 16.27 -15.36
C GLY A 68 2.01 16.08 -14.46
N ASP A 69 1.18 15.07 -14.73
CA ASP A 69 0.05 14.72 -13.86
C ASP A 69 0.53 14.24 -12.49
N ILE A 70 1.53 13.34 -12.48
CA ILE A 70 2.15 12.86 -11.23
C ILE A 70 2.77 14.02 -10.45
N GLU A 71 3.58 14.85 -11.11
CA GLU A 71 4.22 16.00 -10.48
C GLU A 71 3.21 16.97 -9.84
N THR A 72 2.10 17.20 -10.52
CA THR A 72 1.02 18.05 -10.01
C THR A 72 0.46 17.54 -8.69
N ILE A 73 0.18 16.24 -8.60
CA ILE A 73 -0.33 15.61 -7.37
C ILE A 73 0.74 15.59 -6.28
N ASP A 74 1.98 15.21 -6.63
CA ASP A 74 3.08 15.17 -5.66
C ASP A 74 3.35 16.55 -5.05
N LEU A 75 3.33 17.63 -5.85
CA LEU A 75 3.50 18.99 -5.34
C LEU A 75 2.44 19.39 -4.31
N GLU A 76 1.17 18.99 -4.51
CA GLU A 76 0.10 19.28 -3.54
C GLU A 76 0.35 18.55 -2.20
N LEU A 77 0.80 17.30 -2.25
CA LEU A 77 1.15 16.54 -1.05
C LEU A 77 2.38 17.14 -0.34
N ILE A 78 3.41 17.51 -1.11
CA ILE A 78 4.64 18.12 -0.61
C ILE A 78 4.35 19.46 0.05
N MET A 79 3.51 20.32 -0.55
CA MET A 79 3.16 21.61 0.03
C MET A 79 2.44 21.48 1.37
N ALA A 80 1.52 20.52 1.48
CA ALA A 80 0.84 20.23 2.73
C ALA A 80 1.80 19.71 3.82
N ASP A 81 2.76 18.87 3.43
CA ASP A 81 3.79 18.37 4.33
C ASP A 81 4.77 19.45 4.76
N LEU A 82 5.19 20.32 3.84
CA LEU A 82 6.11 21.44 4.13
C LEU A 82 5.52 22.38 5.20
N GLU A 83 4.22 22.69 5.11
CA GLU A 83 3.55 23.50 6.13
C GLU A 83 3.59 22.80 7.51
N MET A 84 3.33 21.50 7.54
CA MET A 84 3.36 20.71 8.78
C MET A 84 4.76 20.62 9.37
N VAL A 85 5.76 20.33 8.52
CA VAL A 85 7.17 20.22 8.91
C VAL A 85 7.67 21.55 9.47
N ASN A 86 7.35 22.69 8.83
CA ASN A 86 7.73 24.02 9.33
C ASN A 86 7.13 24.31 10.71
N ARG A 87 5.86 23.98 10.94
CA ARG A 87 5.23 24.10 12.28
C ARG A 87 5.95 23.23 13.33
N ARG A 88 6.40 22.03 12.93
CA ARG A 88 7.15 21.13 13.82
C ARG A 88 8.53 21.70 14.16
N VAL A 89 9.26 22.26 13.17
CA VAL A 89 10.54 22.93 13.37
C VAL A 89 10.40 24.11 14.35
N GLU A 90 9.40 24.95 14.19
CA GLU A 90 9.14 26.07 15.10
C GLU A 90 8.89 25.58 16.55
N LYS A 91 8.07 24.56 16.71
CA LYS A 91 7.80 23.96 18.02
C LYS A 91 9.05 23.37 18.64
N ALA A 92 9.81 22.56 17.92
CA ALA A 92 11.05 21.94 18.38
C ALA A 92 12.09 23.00 18.76
N THR A 93 12.22 24.09 17.94
CA THR A 93 13.12 25.22 18.22
C THR A 93 12.77 25.93 19.53
N LYS A 94 11.48 26.12 19.83
CA LYS A 94 11.05 26.68 21.12
C LYS A 94 11.42 25.77 22.29
N MET A 95 11.23 24.46 22.13
CA MET A 95 11.57 23.45 23.17
C MET A 95 13.08 23.31 23.37
N ALA A 96 13.88 23.42 22.32
CA ALA A 96 15.35 23.34 22.37
C ALA A 96 15.99 24.46 23.21
N LYS A 97 15.31 25.60 23.40
CA LYS A 97 15.78 26.67 24.30
C LYS A 97 15.83 26.23 25.77
N GLY A 98 14.94 25.30 26.17
CA GLY A 98 14.90 24.76 27.54
C GLY A 98 15.56 23.40 27.68
N ASP A 99 15.61 22.61 26.61
CA ASP A 99 16.14 21.25 26.65
C ASP A 99 16.85 20.90 25.33
N LYS A 100 18.16 20.74 25.42
CA LYS A 100 19.03 20.50 24.25
C LYS A 100 18.72 19.17 23.50
N LYS A 101 17.99 18.24 24.10
CA LYS A 101 17.59 17.00 23.41
C LYS A 101 16.78 17.22 22.16
N PHE A 102 16.08 18.37 22.05
CA PHE A 102 15.30 18.74 20.85
C PHE A 102 16.14 19.32 19.70
N LEU A 103 17.45 19.56 19.89
CA LEU A 103 18.30 20.10 18.82
C LEU A 103 18.39 19.16 17.61
N HIS A 104 18.51 17.86 17.86
CA HIS A 104 18.51 16.88 16.78
C HIS A 104 17.22 16.90 15.96
N GLU A 105 16.05 17.00 16.61
CA GLU A 105 14.76 17.13 15.93
C GLU A 105 14.69 18.42 15.07
N VAL A 106 15.23 19.54 15.57
CA VAL A 106 15.31 20.80 14.80
C VAL A 106 16.17 20.63 13.55
N GLU A 107 17.35 20.00 13.67
CA GLU A 107 18.27 19.79 12.56
C GLU A 107 17.62 18.87 11.49
N LEU A 108 17.08 17.73 11.92
CA LEU A 108 16.46 16.75 11.05
C LEU A 108 15.28 17.32 10.27
N PHE A 109 14.30 17.92 10.96
CA PHE A 109 13.13 18.47 10.31
C PHE A 109 13.42 19.73 9.50
N SER A 110 14.47 20.53 9.84
CA SER A 110 14.93 21.62 9.01
C SER A 110 15.56 21.13 7.70
N ALA A 111 16.29 20.02 7.74
CA ALA A 111 16.84 19.38 6.53
C ALA A 111 15.70 18.82 5.65
N LEU A 112 14.71 18.17 6.26
CA LEU A 112 13.52 17.68 5.57
C LEU A 112 12.71 18.83 4.95
N ALA A 113 12.53 19.94 5.65
CA ALA A 113 11.85 21.13 5.12
C ALA A 113 12.53 21.64 3.85
N LYS A 114 13.87 21.71 3.81
CA LYS A 114 14.63 22.11 2.62
C LYS A 114 14.47 21.13 1.46
N HIS A 115 14.37 19.81 1.77
CA HIS A 115 14.14 18.78 0.77
C HIS A 115 12.76 18.93 0.12
N LEU A 116 11.73 19.15 0.94
CA LEU A 116 10.36 19.40 0.49
C LEU A 116 10.22 20.71 -0.30
N ASP A 117 10.87 21.78 0.17
CA ASP A 117 10.90 23.09 -0.51
C ASP A 117 11.56 23.04 -1.90
N ALA A 118 12.48 22.08 -2.10
CA ALA A 118 13.05 21.76 -3.40
C ALA A 118 12.12 20.91 -4.31
N GLY A 119 10.87 20.71 -3.94
CA GLY A 119 9.88 19.92 -4.69
C GLY A 119 10.11 18.43 -4.65
N LYS A 120 10.83 17.90 -3.65
CA LYS A 120 11.10 16.47 -3.50
C LYS A 120 10.23 15.86 -2.40
N SER A 121 9.60 14.73 -2.71
CA SER A 121 8.74 14.01 -1.74
C SER A 121 9.54 13.50 -0.54
N ALA A 122 8.89 13.42 0.62
CA ALA A 122 9.52 12.93 1.86
C ALA A 122 10.06 11.48 1.74
N ARG A 123 9.44 10.64 0.88
CA ARG A 123 9.89 9.26 0.62
C ARG A 123 11.27 9.17 -0.03
N THR A 124 11.75 10.24 -0.67
CA THR A 124 13.08 10.30 -1.28
C THR A 124 14.13 10.95 -0.37
N PHE A 125 13.77 11.28 0.88
CA PHE A 125 14.69 11.83 1.87
C PHE A 125 15.47 10.71 2.57
N GLU A 126 16.78 10.66 2.32
CA GLU A 126 17.65 9.63 2.87
C GLU A 126 18.06 9.96 4.31
N VAL A 127 17.82 9.03 5.23
CA VAL A 127 18.14 9.16 6.66
C VAL A 127 18.53 7.82 7.29
N SER A 128 19.06 7.89 8.51
CA SER A 128 19.28 6.72 9.35
C SER A 128 17.95 6.04 9.75
N SER A 129 18.01 4.78 10.21
CA SER A 129 16.83 4.08 10.73
C SER A 129 16.15 4.80 11.88
N ASP A 130 16.95 5.35 12.80
CA ASP A 130 16.45 6.05 13.99
C ASP A 130 15.75 7.36 13.61
N ASP A 131 16.30 8.08 12.62
CA ASP A 131 15.72 9.31 12.09
C ASP A 131 14.45 9.01 11.27
N ALA A 132 14.40 7.88 10.55
CA ALA A 132 13.20 7.45 9.83
C ALA A 132 12.03 7.20 10.79
N GLU A 133 12.28 6.58 11.95
CA GLU A 133 11.25 6.41 12.99
C GLU A 133 10.75 7.77 13.51
N LEU A 134 11.65 8.73 13.71
CA LEU A 134 11.28 10.07 14.17
C LEU A 134 10.46 10.81 13.09
N ILE A 135 10.84 10.73 11.81
CA ILE A 135 10.09 11.33 10.69
C ILE A 135 8.71 10.68 10.56
N ALA A 136 8.59 9.36 10.71
CA ALA A 136 7.32 8.65 10.66
C ALA A 136 6.28 9.18 11.66
N THR A 137 6.74 9.76 12.80
CA THR A 137 5.85 10.40 13.77
C THR A 137 5.14 11.65 13.25
N ALA A 138 5.57 12.20 12.11
CA ALA A 138 4.97 13.40 11.52
C ALA A 138 3.77 13.10 10.61
N ASP A 139 3.50 11.82 10.29
CA ASP A 139 2.39 11.39 9.44
C ASP A 139 2.30 12.18 8.12
N LEU A 140 3.44 12.22 7.41
CA LEU A 140 3.56 12.97 6.17
C LEU A 140 2.88 12.26 5.00
N LEU A 141 2.20 13.01 4.14
CA LEU A 141 1.48 12.50 2.98
C LEU A 141 2.45 12.00 1.90
N SER A 142 3.49 12.79 1.59
CA SER A 142 4.49 12.45 0.58
C SER A 142 5.50 11.40 1.05
N LEU A 143 5.41 10.95 2.32
CA LEU A 143 6.17 9.81 2.86
C LEU A 143 5.45 8.49 2.60
N LYS A 144 4.13 8.51 2.36
CA LYS A 144 3.34 7.28 2.16
C LYS A 144 3.86 6.48 0.97
N PRO A 145 3.93 5.14 1.10
CA PRO A 145 4.26 4.26 -0.01
C PRO A 145 3.25 4.45 -1.16
N ILE A 146 3.72 4.36 -2.41
CA ILE A 146 2.90 4.60 -3.59
C ILE A 146 3.01 3.47 -4.61
N ILE A 147 1.88 3.15 -5.27
CA ILE A 147 1.80 2.34 -6.48
C ILE A 147 1.30 3.24 -7.60
N TYR A 148 2.02 3.34 -8.70
CA TYR A 148 1.54 3.95 -9.92
C TYR A 148 0.77 2.91 -10.73
N ALA A 149 -0.55 3.05 -10.80
CA ALA A 149 -1.41 2.24 -11.65
C ALA A 149 -1.49 2.91 -13.03
N ALA A 150 -0.63 2.48 -13.96
CA ALA A 150 -0.56 3.02 -15.31
C ALA A 150 -1.74 2.50 -16.13
N ASN A 151 -2.78 3.33 -16.25
CA ASN A 151 -4.01 2.97 -16.95
C ASN A 151 -3.88 3.23 -18.45
N MET A 152 -4.03 2.18 -19.23
CA MET A 152 -3.91 2.16 -20.68
C MET A 152 -5.23 1.75 -21.35
N ASP A 153 -5.35 1.98 -22.62
CA ASP A 153 -6.37 1.35 -23.47
C ASP A 153 -6.03 -0.14 -23.72
N GLU A 154 -6.90 -0.87 -24.37
CA GLU A 154 -6.75 -2.31 -24.61
C GLU A 154 -5.49 -2.62 -25.43
N ASP A 155 -5.25 -1.87 -26.52
CA ASP A 155 -4.09 -2.06 -27.39
C ASP A 155 -2.78 -1.72 -26.65
N GLY A 156 -2.76 -0.61 -25.93
CA GLY A 156 -1.61 -0.20 -25.10
C GLY A 156 -1.32 -1.16 -23.98
N PHE A 157 -2.33 -1.79 -23.39
CA PHE A 157 -2.17 -2.80 -22.35
C PHE A 157 -1.61 -4.11 -22.91
N ALA A 158 -2.07 -4.56 -24.08
CA ALA A 158 -1.55 -5.78 -24.72
C ALA A 158 -0.05 -5.70 -25.04
N HIS A 159 0.46 -4.48 -25.26
CA HIS A 159 1.87 -4.20 -25.58
C HIS A 159 2.47 -3.16 -24.63
N TYR A 160 2.15 -3.24 -23.33
CA TYR A 160 2.49 -2.20 -22.35
C TYR A 160 4.00 -1.90 -22.25
N GLU A 161 4.86 -2.88 -22.50
CA GLU A 161 6.31 -2.67 -22.50
C GLU A 161 6.77 -1.69 -23.59
N ASP A 162 6.05 -1.60 -24.72
CA ASP A 162 6.33 -0.70 -25.82
C ASP A 162 5.62 0.66 -25.68
N ASN A 163 4.72 0.80 -24.70
CA ASN A 163 4.00 2.04 -24.46
C ASN A 163 4.91 3.12 -23.88
N LYS A 164 5.11 4.22 -24.62
CA LYS A 164 6.01 5.33 -24.23
C LYS A 164 5.64 5.97 -22.90
N TYR A 165 4.34 6.06 -22.59
CA TYR A 165 3.83 6.62 -21.34
C TYR A 165 4.13 5.69 -20.17
N PHE A 166 3.88 4.39 -20.34
CA PHE A 166 4.22 3.38 -19.34
C PHE A 166 5.73 3.37 -19.03
N GLN A 167 6.56 3.40 -20.07
CA GLN A 167 8.03 3.43 -19.90
C GLN A 167 8.46 4.64 -19.06
N SER A 168 7.89 5.82 -19.31
CA SER A 168 8.23 7.04 -18.56
C SER A 168 7.81 6.95 -17.08
N VAL A 169 6.62 6.41 -16.80
CA VAL A 169 6.13 6.19 -15.42
C VAL A 169 6.96 5.12 -14.71
N ARG A 170 7.32 4.03 -15.40
CA ARG A 170 8.20 2.98 -14.88
C ARG A 170 9.56 3.52 -14.48
N ASP A 171 10.15 4.36 -15.33
CA ASP A 171 11.46 4.96 -15.07
C ASP A 171 11.42 5.94 -13.89
N LEU A 172 10.30 6.67 -13.71
CA LEU A 172 10.07 7.50 -12.52
C LEU A 172 9.93 6.62 -11.27
N ALA A 173 9.09 5.60 -11.32
CA ALA A 173 8.86 4.68 -10.21
C ALA A 173 10.17 4.02 -9.74
N ALA A 174 11.03 3.60 -10.68
CA ALA A 174 12.33 3.03 -10.36
C ALA A 174 13.25 4.01 -9.63
N ARG A 175 13.24 5.30 -9.99
CA ARG A 175 14.03 6.34 -9.31
C ARG A 175 13.55 6.64 -7.90
N GLU A 176 12.25 6.50 -7.66
CA GLU A 176 11.62 6.76 -6.35
C GLU A 176 11.52 5.53 -5.45
N GLY A 177 11.92 4.35 -5.95
CA GLY A 177 11.71 3.08 -5.26
C GLY A 177 10.23 2.71 -5.12
N ALA A 178 9.36 3.26 -5.98
CA ALA A 178 7.95 2.98 -6.04
C ALA A 178 7.64 1.79 -6.96
N GLN A 179 6.43 1.23 -6.82
CA GLN A 179 5.94 0.17 -7.70
C GLN A 179 5.10 0.76 -8.85
N VAL A 180 5.15 0.13 -10.01
CA VAL A 180 4.28 0.45 -11.14
C VAL A 180 3.52 -0.80 -11.59
N LEU A 181 2.23 -0.64 -11.85
CA LEU A 181 1.33 -1.70 -12.28
C LEU A 181 0.65 -1.29 -13.59
N PRO A 182 0.88 -2.00 -14.72
CA PRO A 182 0.12 -1.78 -15.92
C PRO A 182 -1.30 -2.32 -15.73
N ILE A 183 -2.30 -1.49 -16.04
CA ILE A 183 -3.73 -1.84 -15.96
C ILE A 183 -4.47 -1.32 -17.19
N CYS A 184 -5.61 -1.94 -17.50
CA CYS A 184 -6.63 -1.40 -18.38
C CYS A 184 -7.96 -1.41 -17.63
N ALA A 185 -8.40 -0.25 -17.15
CA ALA A 185 -9.60 -0.15 -16.32
C ALA A 185 -10.86 -0.64 -17.03
N LYS A 186 -10.92 -0.52 -18.38
CA LYS A 186 -12.02 -1.03 -19.19
C LYS A 186 -12.07 -2.56 -19.17
N LEU A 187 -10.95 -3.24 -19.39
CA LEU A 187 -10.87 -4.70 -19.28
C LEU A 187 -11.18 -5.19 -17.86
N GLU A 188 -10.76 -4.45 -16.83
CA GLU A 188 -11.10 -4.80 -15.45
C GLU A 188 -12.59 -4.69 -15.16
N GLN A 189 -13.28 -3.73 -15.77
CA GLN A 189 -14.74 -3.62 -15.70
C GLN A 189 -15.39 -4.84 -16.37
N ASP A 190 -14.96 -5.20 -17.57
CA ASP A 190 -15.50 -6.36 -18.32
C ASP A 190 -15.29 -7.67 -17.53
N ILE A 191 -14.11 -7.84 -16.91
CA ILE A 191 -13.81 -8.99 -16.03
C ILE A 191 -14.71 -9.00 -14.79
N ALA A 192 -14.98 -7.83 -14.21
CA ALA A 192 -15.81 -7.72 -13.01
C ALA A 192 -17.30 -8.03 -13.27
N GLU A 193 -17.78 -7.85 -14.51
CA GLU A 193 -19.15 -8.18 -14.92
C GLU A 193 -19.37 -9.70 -15.13
N LEU A 194 -18.28 -10.50 -15.18
CA LEU A 194 -18.37 -11.96 -15.32
C LEU A 194 -18.60 -12.60 -13.93
N ASP A 195 -19.79 -13.10 -13.70
CA ASP A 195 -20.16 -13.77 -12.45
C ASP A 195 -19.61 -15.20 -12.34
N ASP A 196 -19.50 -15.91 -13.49
CA ASP A 196 -19.02 -17.29 -13.53
C ASP A 196 -17.48 -17.32 -13.46
N PRO A 197 -16.88 -18.02 -12.47
CA PRO A 197 -15.45 -18.20 -12.37
C PRO A 197 -14.80 -18.88 -13.59
N GLU A 198 -15.50 -19.79 -14.27
CA GLU A 198 -14.99 -20.49 -15.46
C GLU A 198 -14.95 -19.53 -16.67
N GLU A 199 -16.00 -18.74 -16.88
CA GLU A 199 -16.03 -17.68 -17.91
C GLU A 199 -14.94 -16.65 -17.68
N ARG A 200 -14.76 -16.21 -16.44
CA ARG A 200 -13.67 -15.29 -16.05
C ARG A 200 -12.30 -15.88 -16.36
N ALA A 201 -12.05 -17.15 -16.02
CA ALA A 201 -10.77 -17.80 -16.29
C ALA A 201 -10.51 -17.93 -17.81
N MET A 202 -11.53 -18.23 -18.61
CA MET A 202 -11.43 -18.27 -20.06
C MET A 202 -11.10 -16.90 -20.64
N PHE A 203 -11.77 -15.85 -20.18
CA PHE A 203 -11.56 -14.48 -20.64
C PHE A 203 -10.13 -14.01 -20.34
N LEU A 204 -9.62 -14.28 -19.13
CA LEU A 204 -8.23 -13.98 -18.76
C LEU A 204 -7.23 -14.74 -19.65
N ALA A 205 -7.50 -16.02 -19.94
CA ALA A 205 -6.66 -16.83 -20.81
C ALA A 205 -6.64 -16.30 -22.25
N ASP A 206 -7.78 -15.84 -22.79
CA ASP A 206 -7.87 -15.23 -24.11
C ASP A 206 -7.07 -13.92 -24.21
N LEU A 207 -7.00 -13.17 -23.11
CA LEU A 207 -6.17 -11.97 -22.99
C LEU A 207 -4.68 -12.28 -22.76
N GLY A 208 -4.32 -13.56 -22.54
CA GLY A 208 -2.95 -13.98 -22.23
C GLY A 208 -2.46 -13.55 -20.84
N ILE A 209 -3.37 -13.27 -19.90
CA ILE A 209 -3.06 -12.85 -18.52
C ILE A 209 -3.49 -13.92 -17.51
N GLU A 210 -2.67 -14.16 -16.49
CA GLU A 210 -2.95 -15.15 -15.45
C GLU A 210 -3.88 -14.62 -14.35
N LYS A 211 -3.84 -13.33 -14.08
CA LYS A 211 -4.58 -12.66 -13.00
C LYS A 211 -5.12 -11.32 -13.47
N SER A 212 -6.28 -10.95 -12.95
CA SER A 212 -6.84 -9.61 -13.16
C SER A 212 -5.90 -8.51 -12.61
N GLY A 213 -6.06 -7.28 -13.09
CA GLY A 213 -5.34 -6.12 -12.55
C GLY A 213 -5.70 -5.87 -11.09
N LEU A 214 -6.95 -6.14 -10.69
CA LEU A 214 -7.38 -6.04 -9.30
C LEU A 214 -6.64 -7.04 -8.41
N ASP A 215 -6.51 -8.31 -8.82
CA ASP A 215 -5.76 -9.32 -8.06
C ASP A 215 -4.28 -8.94 -7.92
N ARG A 216 -3.70 -8.43 -9.01
CA ARG A 216 -2.32 -7.92 -9.02
C ARG A 216 -2.17 -6.70 -8.12
N LEU A 217 -3.12 -5.78 -8.12
CA LEU A 217 -3.13 -4.59 -7.26
C LEU A 217 -3.21 -4.98 -5.78
N ILE A 218 -4.05 -5.94 -5.42
CA ILE A 218 -4.15 -6.48 -4.06
C ILE A 218 -2.80 -7.06 -3.64
N GLN A 219 -2.17 -7.88 -4.48
CA GLN A 219 -0.87 -8.49 -4.20
C GLN A 219 0.23 -7.42 -4.05
N CYS A 220 0.32 -6.47 -4.98
CA CYS A 220 1.26 -5.35 -4.89
C CYS A 220 1.05 -4.52 -3.62
N SER A 221 -0.20 -4.31 -3.20
CA SER A 221 -0.52 -3.57 -1.98
C SER A 221 -0.08 -4.30 -0.71
N TYR A 222 -0.25 -5.63 -0.67
CA TYR A 222 0.26 -6.47 0.42
C TYR A 222 1.78 -6.40 0.51
N ASP A 223 2.48 -6.53 -0.61
CA ASP A 223 3.94 -6.47 -0.68
C ASP A 223 4.45 -5.09 -0.26
N LEU A 224 3.84 -4.02 -0.79
CA LEU A 224 4.20 -2.63 -0.48
C LEU A 224 4.03 -2.30 1.01
N LEU A 225 2.94 -2.77 1.61
CA LEU A 225 2.65 -2.56 3.03
C LEU A 225 3.36 -3.57 3.94
N GLY A 226 4.12 -4.52 3.39
CA GLY A 226 4.78 -5.58 4.14
C GLY A 226 3.79 -6.42 4.93
N LEU A 227 2.65 -6.78 4.33
CA LEU A 227 1.61 -7.58 4.93
C LEU A 227 1.77 -9.05 4.57
N ILE A 228 1.37 -9.90 5.50
CA ILE A 228 1.21 -11.35 5.32
C ILE A 228 -0.11 -11.78 5.96
N SER A 229 -0.59 -12.96 5.58
CA SER A 229 -1.79 -13.55 6.15
C SER A 229 -1.51 -14.88 6.81
N PHE A 230 -1.99 -15.07 8.04
CA PHE A 230 -2.06 -16.38 8.66
C PHE A 230 -3.52 -16.84 8.73
N LEU A 231 -3.73 -18.14 8.87
CA LEU A 231 -5.03 -18.77 8.84
C LEU A 231 -5.35 -19.43 10.18
N THR A 232 -6.59 -19.28 10.62
CA THR A 232 -7.13 -20.08 11.74
C THR A 232 -8.28 -20.94 11.26
N TYR A 233 -8.45 -22.07 11.90
CA TYR A 233 -9.54 -23.00 11.60
C TYR A 233 -10.26 -23.43 12.88
N GLY A 234 -11.56 -23.56 12.79
CA GLY A 234 -12.43 -24.02 13.84
C GLY A 234 -13.55 -24.89 13.25
N LYS A 235 -14.47 -25.36 14.10
CA LYS A 235 -15.62 -26.13 13.65
C LYS A 235 -16.55 -25.32 12.75
N ASP A 236 -16.68 -24.02 13.06
CA ASP A 236 -17.67 -23.15 12.43
C ASP A 236 -17.08 -22.16 11.45
N GLU A 237 -15.78 -21.83 11.58
CA GLU A 237 -15.12 -20.80 10.78
C GLU A 237 -13.66 -21.14 10.47
N CYS A 238 -13.28 -20.91 9.21
CA CYS A 238 -11.88 -20.72 8.79
C CYS A 238 -11.70 -19.24 8.45
N ARG A 239 -10.66 -18.62 8.99
CA ARG A 239 -10.44 -17.17 8.82
C ARG A 239 -9.01 -16.85 8.51
N ALA A 240 -8.81 -15.91 7.58
CA ALA A 240 -7.53 -15.29 7.30
C ALA A 240 -7.37 -14.01 8.13
N TRP A 241 -6.17 -13.79 8.65
CA TRP A 241 -5.81 -12.66 9.49
C TRP A 241 -4.60 -11.96 8.92
N THR A 242 -4.72 -10.66 8.68
CA THR A 242 -3.62 -9.84 8.14
C THR A 242 -2.75 -9.29 9.26
N ILE A 243 -1.43 -9.47 9.14
CA ILE A 243 -0.40 -8.97 10.04
C ILE A 243 0.77 -8.40 9.25
N LYS A 244 1.64 -7.63 9.91
CA LYS A 244 2.90 -7.18 9.33
C LYS A 244 3.90 -8.34 9.27
N LYS A 245 4.70 -8.40 8.21
CA LYS A 245 5.86 -9.29 8.10
C LYS A 245 6.80 -9.05 9.29
N GLY A 246 7.30 -10.10 9.89
CA GLY A 246 8.13 -10.01 11.10
C GLY A 246 7.34 -10.06 12.42
N THR A 247 6.00 -10.09 12.39
CA THR A 247 5.15 -10.24 13.58
C THR A 247 5.40 -11.61 14.24
N LYS A 248 5.60 -11.61 15.57
CA LYS A 248 5.76 -12.83 16.35
C LYS A 248 4.41 -13.45 16.72
N ALA A 249 4.42 -14.75 17.04
CA ALA A 249 3.22 -15.53 17.35
C ALA A 249 2.31 -14.93 18.46
N PRO A 250 2.82 -14.37 19.58
CA PRO A 250 1.95 -13.73 20.56
C PRO A 250 1.18 -12.52 20.00
N GLN A 251 1.86 -11.63 19.25
CA GLN A 251 1.23 -10.47 18.65
C GLN A 251 0.22 -10.87 17.55
N ALA A 252 0.53 -11.94 16.78
CA ALA A 252 -0.42 -12.51 15.84
C ALA A 252 -1.68 -13.05 16.54
N ALA A 253 -1.52 -13.75 17.68
CA ALA A 253 -2.63 -14.17 18.53
C ALA A 253 -3.45 -12.97 19.03
N GLY A 254 -2.78 -11.85 19.34
CA GLY A 254 -3.39 -10.58 19.76
C GLY A 254 -4.31 -9.96 18.70
N LYS A 255 -4.08 -10.24 17.41
CA LYS A 255 -4.99 -9.84 16.32
C LYS A 255 -6.37 -10.50 16.43
N ILE A 256 -6.44 -11.68 17.03
CA ILE A 256 -7.71 -12.39 17.26
C ILE A 256 -8.40 -11.79 18.50
N HIS A 257 -7.67 -11.74 19.61
CA HIS A 257 -8.16 -11.15 20.87
C HIS A 257 -6.97 -10.85 21.80
N SER A 258 -7.03 -9.75 22.55
CA SER A 258 -6.00 -9.32 23.50
C SER A 258 -5.66 -10.38 24.56
N ASP A 259 -6.64 -11.19 24.96
CA ASP A 259 -6.42 -12.29 25.91
C ASP A 259 -5.54 -13.39 25.33
N PHE A 260 -5.60 -13.64 24.02
CA PHE A 260 -4.75 -14.63 23.37
C PHE A 260 -3.28 -14.21 23.39
N GLU A 261 -3.01 -12.93 23.24
CA GLU A 261 -1.66 -12.39 23.37
C GLU A 261 -1.16 -12.49 24.82
N ARG A 262 -1.96 -12.02 25.77
CA ARG A 262 -1.64 -11.97 27.19
C ARG A 262 -1.40 -13.35 27.78
N GLY A 263 -2.29 -14.31 27.45
CA GLY A 263 -2.25 -15.68 27.91
C GLY A 263 -1.48 -16.65 27.02
N PHE A 264 -0.73 -16.15 26.01
CA PHE A 264 -0.07 -17.00 25.01
C PHE A 264 0.85 -18.04 25.65
N ILE A 265 0.66 -19.31 25.28
CA ILE A 265 1.49 -20.44 25.71
C ILE A 265 2.35 -20.91 24.53
N ARG A 266 1.72 -21.29 23.42
CA ARG A 266 2.34 -21.78 22.19
C ARG A 266 1.38 -21.71 21.01
N ALA A 267 1.92 -21.86 19.80
CA ALA A 267 1.15 -22.00 18.57
C ALA A 267 1.42 -23.38 17.93
N GLU A 268 0.38 -24.09 17.56
CA GLU A 268 0.49 -25.29 16.71
C GLU A 268 0.33 -24.82 15.26
N ILE A 269 1.37 -24.97 14.45
CA ILE A 269 1.47 -24.36 13.11
C ILE A 269 1.81 -25.42 12.06
N VAL A 270 1.13 -25.33 10.93
CA VAL A 270 1.46 -26.07 9.70
C VAL A 270 1.39 -25.12 8.52
N ALA A 271 2.33 -25.20 7.57
CA ALA A 271 2.26 -24.40 6.34
C ALA A 271 1.03 -24.81 5.50
N PHE A 272 0.39 -23.85 4.86
CA PHE A 272 -0.81 -24.08 4.05
C PHE A 272 -0.58 -25.14 2.96
N ASP A 273 0.54 -25.04 2.24
CA ASP A 273 0.86 -25.98 1.16
C ASP A 273 1.08 -27.41 1.67
N ASP A 274 1.74 -27.56 2.82
CA ASP A 274 1.91 -28.86 3.48
C ASP A 274 0.57 -29.46 3.89
N LEU A 275 -0.32 -28.65 4.47
CA LEU A 275 -1.65 -29.08 4.85
C LEU A 275 -2.48 -29.46 3.62
N LYS A 276 -2.41 -28.68 2.55
CA LYS A 276 -3.09 -28.95 1.28
C LYS A 276 -2.60 -30.26 0.66
N ALA A 277 -1.30 -30.49 0.64
CA ALA A 277 -0.71 -31.75 0.15
C ALA A 277 -1.07 -32.97 1.00
N CYS A 278 -1.27 -32.79 2.31
CA CYS A 278 -1.71 -33.83 3.22
C CYS A 278 -3.22 -34.14 3.15
N GLY A 279 -4.02 -33.20 2.68
CA GLY A 279 -5.48 -33.30 2.60
C GLY A 279 -6.20 -33.20 3.95
N SER A 280 -5.50 -33.38 5.07
CA SER A 280 -6.09 -33.25 6.41
C SER A 280 -5.05 -32.93 7.48
N MET A 281 -5.51 -32.27 8.57
CA MET A 281 -4.69 -31.99 9.73
C MET A 281 -4.19 -33.26 10.47
N ALA A 282 -4.96 -34.36 10.43
CA ALA A 282 -4.56 -35.63 11.02
C ALA A 282 -3.33 -36.20 10.30
N VAL A 283 -3.35 -36.27 8.98
CA VAL A 283 -2.22 -36.72 8.16
C VAL A 283 -1.01 -35.81 8.31
N ALA A 284 -1.22 -34.51 8.39
CA ALA A 284 -0.13 -33.56 8.62
C ALA A 284 0.55 -33.79 9.98
N LYS A 285 -0.22 -34.12 11.03
CA LYS A 285 0.31 -34.49 12.35
C LYS A 285 1.09 -35.78 12.32
N GLU A 286 0.56 -36.82 11.67
CA GLU A 286 1.24 -38.12 11.51
C GLU A 286 2.58 -37.98 10.78
N LYS A 287 2.65 -37.08 9.81
CA LYS A 287 3.89 -36.76 9.07
C LYS A 287 4.85 -35.82 9.83
N GLY A 288 4.47 -35.37 11.02
CA GLY A 288 5.30 -34.46 11.84
C GLY A 288 5.42 -33.04 11.27
N LEU A 289 4.52 -32.63 10.38
CA LEU A 289 4.53 -31.30 9.74
C LEU A 289 3.88 -30.22 10.60
N VAL A 290 3.12 -30.61 11.63
CA VAL A 290 2.56 -29.68 12.62
C VAL A 290 3.59 -29.41 13.70
N ARG A 291 4.12 -28.20 13.71
CA ARG A 291 5.14 -27.72 14.62
C ARG A 291 4.50 -27.10 15.85
N SER A 292 5.18 -27.18 17.00
CA SER A 292 4.81 -26.45 18.23
C SER A 292 5.80 -25.32 18.43
N GLU A 293 5.34 -24.08 18.25
CA GLU A 293 6.17 -22.89 18.22
C GLU A 293 5.93 -22.01 19.45
N GLY A 294 7.00 -21.43 19.97
CA GLY A 294 7.00 -20.57 21.16
C GLY A 294 6.82 -19.08 20.84
N LYS A 295 7.08 -18.25 21.87
CA LYS A 295 6.87 -16.80 21.82
C LYS A 295 7.75 -16.06 20.79
N ASP A 296 8.90 -16.61 20.44
CA ASP A 296 9.84 -15.98 19.52
C ASP A 296 9.64 -16.38 18.06
N TYR A 297 8.67 -17.25 17.79
CA TYR A 297 8.37 -17.63 16.43
C TYR A 297 7.84 -16.44 15.62
N VAL A 298 8.48 -16.18 14.50
CA VAL A 298 8.05 -15.17 13.52
C VAL A 298 7.09 -15.81 12.55
N MET A 299 5.89 -15.27 12.45
CA MET A 299 4.83 -15.78 11.55
C MET A 299 5.24 -15.67 10.08
N HIS A 300 4.88 -16.69 9.31
CA HIS A 300 5.04 -16.73 7.86
C HIS A 300 3.69 -16.63 7.15
N ASP A 301 3.72 -16.15 5.90
CA ASP A 301 2.52 -16.13 5.07
C ASP A 301 1.99 -17.56 4.83
N GLY A 302 0.68 -17.72 4.97
CA GLY A 302 0.04 -19.04 4.83
C GLY A 302 0.19 -19.98 6.04
N ASP A 303 0.74 -19.53 7.17
CA ASP A 303 0.74 -20.35 8.40
C ASP A 303 -0.69 -20.68 8.86
N VAL A 304 -1.06 -21.95 8.89
CA VAL A 304 -2.33 -22.43 9.45
C VAL A 304 -2.12 -22.72 10.93
N THR A 305 -2.78 -21.95 11.79
CA THR A 305 -2.39 -21.80 13.19
C THR A 305 -3.52 -22.13 14.17
N LEU A 306 -3.18 -22.83 15.25
CA LEU A 306 -4.02 -22.99 16.43
C LEU A 306 -3.25 -22.46 17.66
N PHE A 307 -3.67 -21.33 18.20
CA PHE A 307 -3.06 -20.77 19.41
C PHE A 307 -3.56 -21.48 20.67
N ARG A 308 -2.63 -21.80 21.56
CA ARG A 308 -2.89 -22.29 22.93
C ARG A 308 -2.59 -21.18 23.90
N PHE A 309 -3.56 -20.81 24.68
CA PHE A 309 -3.47 -19.73 25.66
C PHE A 309 -4.20 -20.11 26.96
N ASN A 310 -3.86 -19.42 28.04
CA ASN A 310 -4.53 -19.53 29.33
C ASN A 310 -4.75 -18.12 29.88
N VAL A 311 -6.00 -17.82 30.24
CA VAL A 311 -6.41 -16.49 30.78
C VAL A 311 -6.90 -16.69 32.21
#